data_42ff92165a06753e424d62fc78930c04
#
_entry.id   42ff92165a06753e424d62fc78930c04
#
_cell.length_a   1.000
_cell.length_b   1.000
_cell.length_c   1.000
_cell.angle_alpha   90.00
_cell.angle_beta   90.00
_cell.angle_gamma   90.00
#
_symmetry.space_group_name_H-M   'P 1'
#
loop_
_entity.id
_entity.type
_entity.pdbx_description
1 polymer ?
#
loop_
_entity_poly.entity_id
_entity_poly.type
_entity_poly.pdbx_seq_one_letter_code
_entity_poly.pdbx_strand_id
1 'polypeptide(L)'
;LESHLKGAYSSFPEAKHQPVIGLTANYENIDATLRDRYYKQVIAAGGTPVIIPPVADSTVIINTLEHLDGLILTGGGDHNPLWMGEEPSPRLHNINQERDAAELMLVRLAFNRQIPMLGICRGIQTLAIALGGKVYQDIKQMVKHSQDADRSEPTHSIEIKKDSTLYHIYNSEKILVNSFHHQAVSEPGKHMRIIAKSTDGIIEAIESNEYKQILGVQWHPEWLGEEGGKIFQWLVNQAGNFHAAKQLHKRILTLDTHCDTPMFFPQGVKFDHRDSRILVDLHKMTDGHQDATTMVAYLPQPKIGESFSSKVAFDVQGPLQYADLIFDKIEEIVSKNRDYLSIARTPADLYSDKRKGRKSIMLGIENGLALEHDLSNVKYFAQRGVVYITLCHNGDNDICDSARGCNTHNGVSSFGAKVIQEMNR
;
A
#
# COMPACT_ATOMS: atom_id res chain seq x y z
N LEU A 1 41.67 -12.64 4.01
CA LEU A 1 40.54 -13.35 3.41
C LEU A 1 40.26 -14.64 4.18
N GLU A 2 41.20 -15.59 4.26
CA GLU A 2 41.04 -16.89 4.90
C GLU A 2 40.56 -16.79 6.36
N SER A 3 41.06 -15.83 7.13
CA SER A 3 40.62 -15.60 8.51
C SER A 3 39.12 -15.16 8.57
N HIS A 4 38.67 -14.32 7.63
CA HIS A 4 37.25 -13.91 7.54
C HIS A 4 36.37 -15.07 7.12
N LEU A 5 36.80 -15.88 6.14
CA LEU A 5 36.06 -17.06 5.70
C LEU A 5 35.95 -18.12 6.82
N LYS A 6 37.04 -18.33 7.54
CA LYS A 6 37.06 -19.25 8.68
C LYS A 6 36.10 -18.79 9.80
N GLY A 7 36.04 -17.44 10.05
CA GLY A 7 35.07 -16.86 10.96
C GLY A 7 33.63 -17.11 10.49
N ALA A 8 33.34 -16.89 9.19
CA ALA A 8 32.03 -17.13 8.61
C ALA A 8 31.58 -18.60 8.67
N TYR A 9 32.53 -19.55 8.52
CA TYR A 9 32.22 -20.98 8.54
C TYR A 9 32.26 -21.59 9.95
N SER A 10 32.87 -20.94 10.92
CA SER A 10 32.93 -21.45 12.31
C SER A 10 31.69 -21.18 13.14
N SER A 11 30.90 -20.21 12.74
CA SER A 11 29.58 -19.97 13.29
C SER A 11 28.56 -20.54 12.30
N PHE A 12 27.87 -21.62 12.70
CA PHE A 12 26.63 -21.98 12.02
C PHE A 12 25.60 -21.00 12.50
N PRO A 13 25.32 -19.94 11.72
CA PRO A 13 24.44 -18.93 12.22
C PRO A 13 23.02 -19.45 12.13
N GLU A 14 22.36 -19.49 13.22
CA GLU A 14 21.02 -18.94 13.20
C GLU A 14 21.20 -17.48 12.81
N ALA A 15 21.44 -17.22 11.53
CA ALA A 15 21.55 -15.86 11.03
C ALA A 15 20.21 -15.20 11.28
N LYS A 16 20.15 -14.38 12.33
CA LYS A 16 19.01 -13.52 12.56
C LYS A 16 18.84 -12.73 11.28
N HIS A 17 17.67 -12.84 10.65
CA HIS A 17 17.38 -12.04 9.47
C HIS A 17 17.62 -10.58 9.79
N GLN A 18 18.50 -9.94 9.04
CA GLN A 18 18.68 -8.49 9.07
C GLN A 18 17.79 -7.88 8.00
N PRO A 19 16.94 -6.88 8.33
CA PRO A 19 16.10 -6.22 7.34
C PRO A 19 16.91 -5.68 6.16
N VAL A 20 16.41 -5.90 4.95
CA VAL A 20 17.04 -5.44 3.72
C VAL A 20 16.56 -4.02 3.41
N ILE A 21 17.47 -3.06 3.45
CA ILE A 21 17.19 -1.64 3.24
C ILE A 21 17.73 -1.20 1.88
N GLY A 22 16.84 -0.82 0.97
CA GLY A 22 17.21 -0.20 -0.29
C GLY A 22 17.65 1.25 -0.09
N LEU A 23 18.73 1.66 -0.74
CA LEU A 23 19.20 3.06 -0.76
C LEU A 23 19.25 3.53 -2.20
N THR A 24 18.56 4.63 -2.52
CA THR A 24 18.62 5.20 -3.86
C THR A 24 20.00 5.80 -4.13
N ALA A 25 20.59 5.50 -5.31
CA ALA A 25 21.84 6.10 -5.74
C ALA A 25 21.60 7.49 -6.37
N ASN A 26 22.57 8.38 -6.21
CA ASN A 26 22.68 9.57 -7.06
C ASN A 26 23.16 9.16 -8.46
N TYR A 27 22.85 9.97 -9.47
CA TYR A 27 23.28 9.75 -10.84
C TYR A 27 24.11 10.93 -11.30
N GLU A 28 25.41 10.71 -11.44
CA GLU A 28 26.37 11.73 -11.83
C GLU A 28 27.12 11.26 -13.08
N ASN A 29 27.06 12.05 -14.16
CA ASN A 29 27.56 11.70 -15.48
C ASN A 29 26.93 10.42 -16.02
N ILE A 30 27.57 9.27 -15.87
CA ILE A 30 27.10 7.94 -16.24
C ILE A 30 27.18 6.96 -15.07
N ASP A 31 27.53 7.46 -13.88
CA ASP A 31 27.79 6.64 -12.71
C ASP A 31 26.66 6.76 -11.68
N ALA A 32 26.24 5.62 -11.13
CA ALA A 32 25.40 5.57 -9.96
C ALA A 32 26.29 5.67 -8.70
N THR A 33 26.15 6.75 -7.94
CA THR A 33 27.03 7.05 -6.79
C THR A 33 26.24 7.09 -5.47
N LEU A 34 26.86 6.69 -4.38
CA LEU A 34 26.30 6.75 -3.04
C LEU A 34 27.37 7.05 -2.00
N ARG A 35 27.16 8.03 -1.14
CA ARG A 35 28.06 8.32 -0.03
C ARG A 35 28.01 7.21 1.01
N ASP A 36 29.16 6.80 1.52
CA ASP A 36 29.33 5.68 2.45
C ASP A 36 28.60 5.87 3.78
N ARG A 37 28.35 7.10 4.22
CA ARG A 37 27.64 7.43 5.46
C ARG A 37 26.25 6.82 5.52
N TYR A 38 25.50 6.81 4.43
CA TYR A 38 24.15 6.22 4.38
C TYR A 38 24.17 4.73 4.72
N TYR A 39 24.95 3.93 3.98
CA TYR A 39 24.96 2.49 4.22
C TYR A 39 25.69 2.09 5.50
N LYS A 40 26.64 2.88 5.99
CA LYS A 40 27.28 2.67 7.31
C LYS A 40 26.29 2.86 8.46
N GLN A 41 25.40 3.85 8.38
CA GLN A 41 24.33 4.02 9.38
C GLN A 41 23.32 2.86 9.35
N VAL A 42 22.95 2.38 8.18
CA VAL A 42 22.08 1.19 8.05
C VAL A 42 22.73 -0.03 8.70
N ILE A 43 24.02 -0.29 8.44
CA ILE A 43 24.77 -1.40 9.05
C ILE A 43 24.84 -1.23 10.57
N ALA A 44 25.16 -0.03 11.07
CA ALA A 44 25.21 0.26 12.51
C ALA A 44 23.85 0.05 13.20
N ALA A 45 22.75 0.31 12.49
CA ALA A 45 21.39 0.06 12.97
C ALA A 45 20.95 -1.43 12.85
N GLY A 46 21.81 -2.33 12.33
CA GLY A 46 21.50 -3.76 12.17
C GLY A 46 20.74 -4.12 10.89
N GLY A 47 20.74 -3.27 9.88
CA GLY A 47 20.16 -3.55 8.57
C GLY A 47 21.18 -4.00 7.54
N THR A 48 20.72 -4.62 6.46
CA THR A 48 21.52 -4.98 5.28
C THR A 48 21.27 -3.98 4.17
N PRO A 49 22.22 -3.11 3.79
CA PRO A 49 22.03 -2.12 2.74
C PRO A 49 22.16 -2.73 1.33
N VAL A 50 21.25 -2.31 0.42
CA VAL A 50 21.30 -2.62 -1.00
C VAL A 50 21.17 -1.31 -1.80
N ILE A 51 22.08 -1.07 -2.73
CA ILE A 51 22.05 0.13 -3.56
C ILE A 51 21.10 -0.07 -4.74
N ILE A 52 20.16 0.86 -4.93
CA ILE A 52 19.19 0.85 -6.02
C ILE A 52 19.67 1.81 -7.10
N PRO A 53 19.94 1.32 -8.33
CA PRO A 53 20.30 2.20 -9.44
C PRO A 53 19.10 3.08 -9.86
N PRO A 54 19.34 4.29 -10.40
CA PRO A 54 18.30 5.21 -10.85
C PRO A 54 17.74 4.79 -12.23
N VAL A 55 16.97 3.70 -12.27
CA VAL A 55 16.37 3.14 -13.49
C VAL A 55 14.85 3.27 -13.42
N ALA A 56 14.27 4.00 -14.37
CA ALA A 56 12.82 4.24 -14.45
C ALA A 56 12.08 3.14 -15.23
N ASP A 57 12.31 1.88 -14.86
CA ASP A 57 11.60 0.71 -15.40
C ASP A 57 10.71 0.11 -14.32
N SER A 58 9.40 0.03 -14.59
CA SER A 58 8.41 -0.44 -13.62
C SER A 58 8.64 -1.90 -13.21
N THR A 59 9.08 -2.77 -14.13
CA THR A 59 9.35 -4.18 -13.83
C THR A 59 10.55 -4.34 -12.92
N VAL A 60 11.63 -3.59 -13.22
CA VAL A 60 12.84 -3.56 -12.37
C VAL A 60 12.50 -3.05 -10.97
N ILE A 61 11.74 -1.95 -10.88
CA ILE A 61 11.34 -1.36 -9.59
C ILE A 61 10.47 -2.32 -8.78
N ILE A 62 9.45 -2.94 -9.39
CA ILE A 62 8.58 -3.89 -8.72
C ILE A 62 9.39 -5.08 -8.17
N ASN A 63 10.24 -5.68 -9.00
CA ASN A 63 11.09 -6.79 -8.57
C ASN A 63 12.05 -6.37 -7.44
N THR A 64 12.59 -5.17 -7.51
CA THR A 64 13.43 -4.62 -6.43
C THR A 64 12.65 -4.52 -5.12
N LEU A 65 11.44 -3.93 -5.14
CA LEU A 65 10.61 -3.75 -3.95
C LEU A 65 10.21 -5.07 -3.28
N GLU A 66 10.01 -6.15 -4.03
CA GLU A 66 9.70 -7.48 -3.46
C GLU A 66 10.81 -8.01 -2.54
N HIS A 67 12.07 -7.61 -2.78
CA HIS A 67 13.23 -8.03 -1.99
C HIS A 67 13.56 -7.08 -0.83
N LEU A 68 12.92 -5.92 -0.73
CA LEU A 68 13.20 -4.93 0.30
C LEU A 68 12.26 -5.06 1.50
N ASP A 69 12.76 -4.69 2.66
CA ASP A 69 12.00 -4.54 3.89
C ASP A 69 11.87 -3.06 4.31
N GLY A 70 12.71 -2.19 3.76
CA GLY A 70 12.67 -0.74 3.95
C GLY A 70 13.39 0.00 2.85
N LEU A 71 13.17 1.32 2.75
CA LEU A 71 13.70 2.17 1.70
C LEU A 71 14.24 3.49 2.27
N ILE A 72 15.43 3.90 1.84
CA ILE A 72 16.00 5.23 2.05
C ILE A 72 16.09 5.95 0.72
N LEU A 73 15.45 7.12 0.64
CA LEU A 73 15.62 8.07 -0.43
C LEU A 73 16.73 9.04 -0.02
N THR A 74 17.83 9.04 -0.74
CA THR A 74 19.03 9.77 -0.35
C THR A 74 19.04 11.22 -0.83
N GLY A 75 19.94 12.03 -0.28
CA GLY A 75 20.18 13.39 -0.74
C GLY A 75 20.70 13.46 -2.17
N GLY A 76 20.77 14.66 -2.75
CA GLY A 76 21.24 14.87 -4.12
C GLY A 76 20.94 16.24 -4.66
N GLY A 77 21.00 16.43 -5.98
CA GLY A 77 20.62 17.64 -6.71
C GLY A 77 19.12 17.92 -6.70
N ASP A 78 18.73 18.97 -7.42
CA ASP A 78 17.37 19.47 -7.44
C ASP A 78 16.43 18.56 -8.26
N HIS A 79 15.13 18.62 -7.91
CA HIS A 79 14.08 18.00 -8.71
C HIS A 79 13.72 18.87 -9.91
N ASN A 80 13.35 18.23 -11.02
CA ASN A 80 12.73 18.92 -12.14
C ASN A 80 11.31 19.40 -11.73
N PRO A 81 11.06 20.73 -11.70
CA PRO A 81 9.79 21.28 -11.25
C PRO A 81 8.60 20.96 -12.18
N LEU A 82 8.84 20.49 -13.38
CA LEU A 82 7.79 20.00 -14.28
C LEU A 82 6.98 18.83 -13.65
N TRP A 83 7.57 18.06 -12.74
CA TRP A 83 6.85 17.04 -11.96
C TRP A 83 5.81 17.62 -11.01
N MET A 84 5.93 18.91 -10.68
CA MET A 84 4.97 19.68 -9.85
C MET A 84 4.06 20.60 -10.70
N GLY A 85 4.20 20.57 -12.03
CA GLY A 85 3.50 21.46 -12.96
C GLY A 85 4.01 22.90 -12.95
N GLU A 86 5.28 23.12 -12.59
CA GLU A 86 5.91 24.45 -12.50
C GLU A 86 7.06 24.58 -13.51
N GLU A 87 7.28 25.84 -13.99
CA GLU A 87 8.43 26.15 -14.84
C GLU A 87 9.72 26.25 -14.03
N PRO A 88 10.89 25.85 -14.61
CA PRO A 88 12.17 25.83 -13.89
C PRO A 88 12.69 27.23 -13.57
N SER A 89 13.05 27.44 -12.29
CA SER A 89 13.75 28.64 -11.81
C SER A 89 15.20 28.67 -12.31
N PRO A 90 15.78 29.89 -12.58
CA PRO A 90 17.19 30.02 -12.94
C PRO A 90 18.20 29.57 -11.86
N ARG A 91 17.71 29.29 -10.64
CA ARG A 91 18.55 28.89 -9.50
C ARG A 91 18.67 27.37 -9.30
N LEU A 92 18.06 26.57 -10.20
CA LEU A 92 18.12 25.14 -10.14
C LEU A 92 19.49 24.60 -10.59
N HIS A 93 19.95 23.53 -9.92
CA HIS A 93 21.22 22.88 -10.22
C HIS A 93 21.07 21.36 -10.24
N ASN A 94 21.86 20.70 -11.09
CA ASN A 94 22.03 19.24 -11.08
C ASN A 94 20.71 18.46 -11.18
N ILE A 95 19.78 18.93 -12.02
CA ILE A 95 18.55 18.20 -12.32
C ILE A 95 18.90 16.91 -13.07
N ASN A 96 18.34 15.79 -12.61
CA ASN A 96 18.48 14.52 -13.30
C ASN A 96 17.10 13.88 -13.48
N GLN A 97 16.58 13.95 -14.70
CA GLN A 97 15.23 13.48 -15.02
C GLN A 97 15.07 11.96 -14.87
N GLU A 98 16.11 11.18 -15.13
CA GLU A 98 16.07 9.72 -14.99
C GLU A 98 15.97 9.32 -13.52
N ARG A 99 16.76 9.94 -12.65
CA ARG A 99 16.67 9.76 -11.21
C ARG A 99 15.32 10.19 -10.66
N ASP A 100 14.79 11.35 -11.10
CA ASP A 100 13.47 11.83 -10.70
C ASP A 100 12.39 10.81 -11.04
N ALA A 101 12.31 10.37 -12.30
CA ALA A 101 11.33 9.42 -12.77
C ALA A 101 11.40 8.09 -12.00
N ALA A 102 12.63 7.57 -11.79
CA ALA A 102 12.86 6.34 -11.05
C ALA A 102 12.40 6.45 -9.59
N GLU A 103 12.83 7.50 -8.87
CA GLU A 103 12.50 7.65 -7.45
C GLU A 103 11.03 7.99 -7.21
N LEU A 104 10.39 8.81 -8.06
CA LEU A 104 8.96 9.12 -7.95
C LEU A 104 8.09 7.86 -8.15
N MET A 105 8.45 7.01 -9.12
CA MET A 105 7.79 5.73 -9.34
C MET A 105 8.05 4.77 -8.17
N LEU A 106 9.29 4.66 -7.70
CA LEU A 106 9.69 3.84 -6.56
C LEU A 106 8.87 4.19 -5.31
N VAL A 107 8.76 5.49 -4.97
CA VAL A 107 7.98 5.96 -3.82
C VAL A 107 6.51 5.57 -3.96
N ARG A 108 5.88 5.81 -5.11
CA ARG A 108 4.47 5.47 -5.32
C ARG A 108 4.19 3.99 -5.15
N LEU A 109 5.04 3.14 -5.71
CA LEU A 109 4.90 1.69 -5.62
C LEU A 109 5.22 1.18 -4.20
N ALA A 110 6.22 1.76 -3.52
CA ALA A 110 6.54 1.44 -2.13
C ALA A 110 5.42 1.89 -1.17
N PHE A 111 4.83 3.08 -1.38
CA PHE A 111 3.70 3.59 -0.59
C PHE A 111 2.49 2.64 -0.66
N ASN A 112 2.13 2.19 -1.87
CA ASN A 112 1.05 1.23 -2.06
C ASN A 112 1.27 -0.09 -1.32
N ARG A 113 2.53 -0.52 -1.17
CA ARG A 113 2.95 -1.73 -0.45
C ARG A 113 3.19 -1.51 1.03
N GLN A 114 3.05 -0.27 1.51
CA GLN A 114 3.31 0.12 2.89
C GLN A 114 4.76 -0.20 3.36
N ILE A 115 5.71 -0.17 2.43
CA ILE A 115 7.13 -0.36 2.76
C ILE A 115 7.61 0.82 3.63
N PRO A 116 8.29 0.58 4.77
CA PRO A 116 8.89 1.64 5.57
C PRO A 116 9.85 2.50 4.76
N MET A 117 9.69 3.82 4.84
CA MET A 117 10.50 4.77 4.06
C MET A 117 11.08 5.88 4.92
N LEU A 118 12.34 6.24 4.63
CA LEU A 118 13.01 7.43 5.16
C LEU A 118 13.52 8.29 4.00
N GLY A 119 12.99 9.50 3.85
CA GLY A 119 13.51 10.50 2.90
C GLY A 119 14.49 11.45 3.58
N ILE A 120 15.70 11.62 3.03
CA ILE A 120 16.76 12.49 3.58
C ILE A 120 17.10 13.58 2.58
N CYS A 121 17.00 14.85 2.98
CA CYS A 121 17.31 16.05 2.20
C CYS A 121 16.48 16.06 0.88
N ARG A 122 17.08 15.76 -0.26
CA ARG A 122 16.33 15.56 -1.51
C ARG A 122 15.23 14.49 -1.35
N GLY A 123 15.46 13.46 -0.53
CA GLY A 123 14.51 12.36 -0.32
C GLY A 123 13.20 12.78 0.34
N ILE A 124 13.16 13.76 1.25
CA ILE A 124 11.91 14.31 1.78
C ILE A 124 11.12 15.03 0.67
N GLN A 125 11.83 15.70 -0.24
CA GLN A 125 11.24 16.39 -1.38
C GLN A 125 10.67 15.38 -2.38
N THR A 126 11.39 14.28 -2.64
CA THR A 126 10.90 13.15 -3.45
C THR A 126 9.60 12.58 -2.87
N LEU A 127 9.53 12.35 -1.54
CA LEU A 127 8.31 11.91 -0.86
C LEU A 127 7.14 12.87 -1.09
N ALA A 128 7.37 14.17 -0.90
CA ALA A 128 6.35 15.19 -1.09
C ALA A 128 5.83 15.20 -2.53
N ILE A 129 6.72 15.31 -3.53
CA ILE A 129 6.35 15.38 -4.96
C ILE A 129 5.60 14.11 -5.38
N ALA A 130 6.14 12.92 -5.05
CA ALA A 130 5.54 11.65 -5.41
C ALA A 130 4.11 11.48 -4.86
N LEU A 131 3.82 12.08 -3.70
CA LEU A 131 2.53 12.00 -3.01
C LEU A 131 1.64 13.24 -3.20
N GLY A 132 1.96 14.05 -4.23
CA GLY A 132 1.12 15.17 -4.69
C GLY A 132 1.37 16.48 -3.98
N GLY A 133 2.53 16.63 -3.34
CA GLY A 133 3.02 17.87 -2.74
C GLY A 133 3.90 18.68 -3.68
N LYS A 134 4.52 19.74 -3.12
CA LYS A 134 5.38 20.68 -3.84
C LYS A 134 6.62 21.05 -3.05
N VAL A 135 7.61 21.59 -3.76
CA VAL A 135 8.90 22.03 -3.23
C VAL A 135 9.18 23.45 -3.64
N TYR A 136 9.66 24.29 -2.73
CA TYR A 136 10.28 25.55 -3.10
C TYR A 136 11.52 25.31 -3.93
N GLN A 137 11.57 25.86 -5.14
CA GLN A 137 12.74 25.74 -6.03
C GLN A 137 13.96 26.50 -5.50
N ASP A 138 13.74 27.51 -4.65
CA ASP A 138 14.76 28.24 -3.91
C ASP A 138 14.09 28.91 -2.70
N ILE A 139 14.55 28.61 -1.49
CA ILE A 139 13.94 29.12 -0.26
C ILE A 139 14.39 30.55 0.02
N LYS A 140 13.44 31.41 0.45
CA LYS A 140 13.77 32.70 1.04
C LYS A 140 14.11 32.48 2.52
N GLN A 141 15.39 32.43 2.83
CA GLN A 141 15.87 32.05 4.15
C GLN A 141 16.21 33.25 5.03
N MET A 142 15.84 33.18 6.31
CA MET A 142 16.35 34.04 7.39
C MET A 142 17.34 33.25 8.26
N VAL A 143 17.27 31.92 8.25
CA VAL A 143 18.24 30.99 8.82
C VAL A 143 19.12 30.44 7.70
N LYS A 144 20.39 30.21 7.96
CA LYS A 144 21.30 29.66 6.95
C LYS A 144 21.09 28.15 6.78
N HIS A 145 20.38 27.75 5.73
CA HIS A 145 20.09 26.36 5.40
C HIS A 145 21.16 25.67 4.50
N SER A 146 22.17 26.42 4.09
CA SER A 146 23.37 25.89 3.45
C SER A 146 24.58 26.35 4.27
N GLN A 147 24.96 25.51 5.26
CA GLN A 147 26.00 25.85 6.23
C GLN A 147 27.40 25.85 5.64
N ASP A 148 28.28 26.71 6.17
CA ASP A 148 29.72 26.73 5.86
C ASP A 148 30.53 26.09 7.02
N ALA A 149 29.96 25.07 7.66
CA ALA A 149 30.56 24.29 8.74
C ALA A 149 30.76 22.83 8.31
N ASP A 150 31.47 22.04 9.11
CA ASP A 150 31.59 20.60 8.87
C ASP A 150 30.21 19.95 8.84
N ARG A 151 30.07 18.88 8.07
CA ARG A 151 28.78 18.19 7.91
C ARG A 151 28.26 17.54 9.19
N SER A 152 29.15 17.24 10.12
CA SER A 152 28.83 16.70 11.45
C SER A 152 28.40 17.76 12.46
N GLU A 153 28.56 19.07 12.14
CA GLU A 153 28.19 20.16 13.02
C GLU A 153 26.72 20.57 12.84
N PRO A 154 25.88 20.49 13.88
CA PRO A 154 24.53 21.03 13.82
C PRO A 154 24.57 22.56 13.87
N THR A 155 23.85 23.24 12.98
CA THR A 155 23.95 24.72 12.82
C THR A 155 22.67 25.47 13.11
N HIS A 156 21.50 24.80 13.12
CA HIS A 156 20.25 25.45 13.51
C HIS A 156 19.32 24.49 14.24
N SER A 157 18.29 25.07 14.89
CA SER A 157 17.30 24.30 15.62
C SER A 157 16.01 24.14 14.82
N ILE A 158 15.34 23.02 15.05
CA ILE A 158 13.99 22.74 14.55
C ILE A 158 13.03 22.46 15.71
N GLU A 159 11.76 22.82 15.53
CA GLU A 159 10.68 22.55 16.47
C GLU A 159 9.85 21.37 15.99
N ILE A 160 9.65 20.39 16.86
CA ILE A 160 9.02 19.09 16.57
C ILE A 160 7.65 19.01 17.25
N LYS A 161 6.64 18.55 16.54
CA LYS A 161 5.31 18.29 17.10
C LYS A 161 5.32 17.07 18.02
N LYS A 162 4.71 17.20 19.22
CA LYS A 162 4.63 16.12 20.25
C LYS A 162 3.93 14.84 19.77
N ASP A 163 2.96 14.97 18.88
CA ASP A 163 2.18 13.84 18.35
C ASP A 163 2.82 13.17 17.13
N SER A 164 4.12 13.40 16.90
CA SER A 164 4.86 12.91 15.73
C SER A 164 5.77 11.72 16.02
N THR A 165 6.04 10.94 14.98
CA THR A 165 7.07 9.89 15.00
C THR A 165 8.43 10.43 15.39
N LEU A 166 8.77 11.63 14.90
CA LEU A 166 10.06 12.26 15.18
C LEU A 166 10.22 12.59 16.67
N TYR A 167 9.14 13.06 17.33
CA TYR A 167 9.15 13.27 18.79
C TYR A 167 9.41 11.96 19.55
N HIS A 168 8.81 10.86 19.13
CA HIS A 168 9.04 9.55 19.75
C HIS A 168 10.47 9.03 19.56
N ILE A 169 11.13 9.38 18.44
CA ILE A 169 12.52 9.01 18.16
C ILE A 169 13.48 9.79 19.08
N TYR A 170 13.30 11.11 19.17
CA TYR A 170 14.24 11.99 19.85
C TYR A 170 13.85 12.35 21.30
N ASN A 171 12.60 12.10 21.68
CA ASN A 171 12.01 12.49 22.96
C ASN A 171 12.23 13.98 23.31
N SER A 172 12.11 14.85 22.33
CA SER A 172 12.36 16.28 22.43
C SER A 172 11.49 17.08 21.47
N GLU A 173 10.99 18.24 21.92
CA GLU A 173 10.27 19.20 21.08
C GLU A 173 11.21 20.09 20.26
N LYS A 174 12.50 20.05 20.56
CA LYS A 174 13.51 20.87 19.87
C LYS A 174 14.83 20.12 19.78
N ILE A 175 15.39 20.02 18.59
CA ILE A 175 16.74 19.46 18.36
C ILE A 175 17.56 20.40 17.48
N LEU A 176 18.87 20.19 17.47
CA LEU A 176 19.80 20.89 16.58
C LEU A 176 20.11 19.96 15.39
N VAL A 177 20.15 20.52 14.18
CA VAL A 177 20.39 19.78 12.93
C VAL A 177 21.45 20.48 12.07
N ASN A 178 22.09 19.71 11.19
CA ASN A 178 22.92 20.23 10.12
C ASN A 178 22.06 20.59 8.91
N SER A 179 22.59 21.38 7.96
CA SER A 179 21.78 21.88 6.85
C SER A 179 22.61 22.17 5.60
N PHE A 180 22.22 21.54 4.46
CA PHE A 180 22.91 21.64 3.17
C PHE A 180 21.90 21.68 2.02
N HIS A 181 20.90 22.58 2.10
CA HIS A 181 19.86 22.68 1.08
C HIS A 181 19.50 24.14 0.78
N HIS A 182 19.03 24.40 -0.43
CA HIS A 182 18.39 25.64 -0.84
C HIS A 182 16.96 25.44 -1.32
N GLN A 183 16.54 24.17 -1.38
CA GLN A 183 15.16 23.75 -1.65
C GLN A 183 14.57 23.14 -0.37
N ALA A 184 13.26 23.22 -0.23
CA ALA A 184 12.52 22.58 0.86
C ALA A 184 11.08 22.28 0.43
N VAL A 185 10.43 21.34 1.11
CA VAL A 185 9.01 21.09 0.91
C VAL A 185 8.20 22.36 1.19
N SER A 186 7.35 22.77 0.26
CA SER A 186 6.38 23.87 0.42
C SER A 186 5.00 23.35 0.80
N GLU A 187 4.58 22.26 0.17
CA GLU A 187 3.33 21.54 0.41
C GLU A 187 3.63 20.05 0.56
N PRO A 188 3.26 19.39 1.67
CA PRO A 188 3.64 17.98 1.88
C PRO A 188 2.82 16.99 1.03
N GLY A 189 1.71 17.45 0.42
CA GLY A 189 0.73 16.58 -0.26
C GLY A 189 -0.31 16.00 0.70
N LYS A 190 -1.39 15.47 0.14
CA LYS A 190 -2.56 15.01 0.93
C LYS A 190 -2.29 13.80 1.83
N HIS A 191 -1.28 12.99 1.50
CA HIS A 191 -0.91 11.78 2.24
C HIS A 191 0.12 12.02 3.33
N MET A 192 0.62 13.26 3.45
CA MET A 192 1.69 13.63 4.37
C MET A 192 1.30 14.82 5.24
N ARG A 193 1.85 14.91 6.45
CA ARG A 193 1.69 16.06 7.34
C ARG A 193 3.03 16.61 7.79
N ILE A 194 3.05 17.91 8.09
CA ILE A 194 4.23 18.61 8.61
C ILE A 194 4.39 18.30 10.11
N ILE A 195 5.56 17.85 10.51
CA ILE A 195 5.87 17.49 11.90
C ILE A 195 7.03 18.28 12.52
N ALA A 196 7.86 18.94 11.71
CA ALA A 196 8.88 19.86 12.23
C ALA A 196 9.12 21.03 11.27
N LYS A 197 9.52 22.16 11.86
CA LYS A 197 9.92 23.39 11.16
C LYS A 197 11.12 24.03 11.83
N SER A 198 11.92 24.74 11.02
CA SER A 198 12.93 25.69 11.53
C SER A 198 12.28 26.98 12.05
N THR A 199 13.04 27.82 12.73
CA THR A 199 12.55 29.08 13.32
C THR A 199 12.06 30.11 12.30
N ASP A 200 12.49 30.01 11.04
CA ASP A 200 12.00 30.83 9.92
C ASP A 200 10.84 30.20 9.15
N GLY A 201 10.30 29.08 9.67
CA GLY A 201 9.09 28.45 9.17
C GLY A 201 9.30 27.43 8.03
N ILE A 202 10.54 27.20 7.61
CA ILE A 202 10.86 26.18 6.59
C ILE A 202 10.51 24.78 7.14
N ILE A 203 9.90 23.96 6.29
CA ILE A 203 9.53 22.58 6.65
C ILE A 203 10.79 21.73 6.70
N GLU A 204 11.04 21.14 7.86
CA GLU A 204 12.22 20.33 8.14
C GLU A 204 11.88 18.83 8.27
N ALA A 205 10.63 18.49 8.57
CA ALA A 205 10.20 17.09 8.56
C ALA A 205 8.71 16.93 8.23
N ILE A 206 8.42 15.83 7.54
CA ILE A 206 7.06 15.36 7.22
C ILE A 206 6.93 13.87 7.54
N GLU A 207 5.72 13.42 7.87
CA GLU A 207 5.39 12.01 8.03
C GLU A 207 4.05 11.69 7.37
N SER A 208 3.78 10.41 7.10
CA SER A 208 2.51 10.01 6.49
C SER A 208 1.34 10.12 7.47
N ASN A 209 0.20 10.58 6.96
CA ASN A 209 -1.08 10.57 7.68
C ASN A 209 -1.68 9.17 7.80
N GLU A 210 -1.27 8.24 6.93
CA GLU A 210 -1.85 6.92 6.78
C GLU A 210 -0.96 5.83 7.35
N TYR A 211 0.35 5.93 7.13
CA TYR A 211 1.32 4.88 7.47
C TYR A 211 2.44 5.43 8.36
N LYS A 212 2.45 5.06 9.63
CA LYS A 212 3.42 5.56 10.63
C LYS A 212 4.89 5.24 10.32
N GLN A 213 5.16 4.36 9.39
CA GLN A 213 6.50 3.94 8.98
C GLN A 213 7.08 4.75 7.80
N ILE A 214 6.49 5.91 7.46
CA ILE A 214 6.99 6.79 6.40
C ILE A 214 7.31 8.16 6.97
N LEU A 215 8.58 8.55 6.86
CA LEU A 215 9.16 9.75 7.44
C LEU A 215 10.12 10.42 6.46
N GLY A 216 10.10 11.73 6.39
CA GLY A 216 11.08 12.52 5.65
C GLY A 216 11.68 13.62 6.52
N VAL A 217 12.98 13.85 6.37
CA VAL A 217 13.74 14.89 7.07
C VAL A 217 14.57 15.69 6.07
N GLN A 218 14.66 17.02 6.27
CA GLN A 218 15.35 17.90 5.33
C GLN A 218 16.86 17.98 5.61
N TRP A 219 17.28 17.75 6.85
CA TRP A 219 18.69 17.70 7.24
C TRP A 219 19.35 16.36 6.88
N HIS A 220 20.63 16.21 7.23
CA HIS A 220 21.48 15.05 6.94
C HIS A 220 21.85 14.26 8.20
N PRO A 221 20.96 13.40 8.75
CA PRO A 221 21.22 12.65 9.97
C PRO A 221 22.40 11.66 9.82
N GLU A 222 22.73 11.23 8.62
CA GLU A 222 23.85 10.31 8.35
C GLU A 222 25.22 10.88 8.78
N TRP A 223 25.30 12.18 9.02
CA TRP A 223 26.52 12.85 9.49
C TRP A 223 26.54 13.14 10.99
N LEU A 224 25.42 13.01 11.70
CA LEU A 224 25.26 13.44 13.10
C LEU A 224 25.54 12.32 14.13
N GLY A 225 26.40 11.35 13.81
CA GLY A 225 26.85 10.31 14.75
C GLY A 225 25.70 9.52 15.37
N GLU A 226 25.72 9.37 16.72
CA GLU A 226 24.71 8.62 17.46
C GLU A 226 23.33 9.27 17.41
N GLU A 227 23.24 10.60 17.49
CA GLU A 227 21.97 11.33 17.42
C GLU A 227 21.30 11.10 16.06
N GLY A 228 22.05 11.19 14.97
CA GLY A 228 21.56 10.87 13.64
C GLY A 228 21.24 9.39 13.46
N GLY A 229 21.97 8.50 14.14
CA GLY A 229 21.74 7.07 14.11
C GLY A 229 20.36 6.61 14.62
N LYS A 230 19.73 7.38 15.51
CA LYS A 230 18.40 7.08 16.08
C LYS A 230 17.32 6.92 15.00
N ILE A 231 17.35 7.75 13.96
CA ILE A 231 16.36 7.69 12.89
C ILE A 231 16.58 6.47 11.96
N PHE A 232 17.84 6.06 11.75
CA PHE A 232 18.17 4.84 11.04
C PHE A 232 17.75 3.60 11.83
N GLN A 233 17.96 3.60 13.16
CA GLN A 233 17.48 2.53 14.03
C GLN A 233 15.96 2.41 14.00
N TRP A 234 15.25 3.56 13.99
CA TRP A 234 13.80 3.57 13.82
C TRP A 234 13.39 2.89 12.50
N LEU A 235 14.01 3.27 11.37
CA LEU A 235 13.69 2.68 10.07
C LEU A 235 13.95 1.17 10.05
N VAL A 236 15.11 0.73 10.56
CA VAL A 236 15.46 -0.71 10.58
C VAL A 236 14.49 -1.50 11.46
N ASN A 237 14.03 -0.92 12.57
CA ASN A 237 13.01 -1.55 13.42
C ASN A 237 11.66 -1.67 12.67
N GLN A 238 11.22 -0.62 11.95
CA GLN A 238 10.01 -0.68 11.11
C GLN A 238 10.15 -1.72 9.99
N ALA A 239 11.31 -1.77 9.36
CA ALA A 239 11.62 -2.77 8.33
C ALA A 239 11.60 -4.21 8.88
N GLY A 240 12.08 -4.42 10.11
CA GLY A 240 11.98 -5.71 10.80
C GLY A 240 10.53 -6.15 11.04
N ASN A 241 9.68 -5.22 11.47
CA ASN A 241 8.24 -5.47 11.63
C ASN A 241 7.55 -5.78 10.29
N PHE A 242 7.89 -5.04 9.25
CA PHE A 242 7.38 -5.27 7.89
C PHE A 242 7.81 -6.64 7.36
N HIS A 243 9.08 -7.01 7.54
CA HIS A 243 9.59 -8.34 7.21
C HIS A 243 8.81 -9.44 7.93
N ALA A 244 8.62 -9.31 9.25
CA ALA A 244 7.87 -10.29 10.04
C ALA A 244 6.43 -10.44 9.53
N ALA A 245 5.76 -9.34 9.16
CA ALA A 245 4.44 -9.36 8.55
C ALA A 245 4.44 -10.10 7.21
N LYS A 246 5.41 -9.83 6.31
CA LYS A 246 5.56 -10.56 5.03
C LYS A 246 5.73 -12.06 5.26
N GLN A 247 6.56 -12.48 6.23
CA GLN A 247 6.77 -13.90 6.57
C GLN A 247 5.50 -14.54 7.13
N LEU A 248 4.73 -13.80 7.93
CA LEU A 248 3.44 -14.29 8.43
C LEU A 248 2.46 -14.52 7.27
N HIS A 249 2.28 -13.55 6.37
CA HIS A 249 1.41 -13.68 5.20
C HIS A 249 1.81 -14.83 4.27
N LYS A 250 3.11 -15.14 4.15
CA LYS A 250 3.55 -16.32 3.39
C LYS A 250 3.08 -17.65 3.99
N ARG A 251 2.94 -17.72 5.32
CA ARG A 251 2.59 -18.98 6.04
C ARG A 251 1.07 -19.17 6.19
N ILE A 252 0.33 -18.10 6.49
CA ILE A 252 -1.12 -18.16 6.68
C ILE A 252 -1.85 -17.98 5.35
N LEU A 253 -3.08 -18.49 5.29
CA LEU A 253 -4.02 -18.16 4.22
C LEU A 253 -4.85 -16.96 4.65
N THR A 254 -4.86 -15.91 3.83
CA THR A 254 -5.70 -14.73 4.06
C THR A 254 -6.91 -14.76 3.13
N LEU A 255 -8.10 -14.67 3.69
CA LEU A 255 -9.37 -14.66 2.96
C LEU A 255 -10.22 -13.48 3.40
N ASP A 256 -10.58 -12.61 2.46
CA ASP A 256 -11.68 -11.67 2.62
C ASP A 256 -12.99 -12.38 2.26
N THR A 257 -13.88 -12.51 3.24
CA THR A 257 -15.10 -13.31 3.09
C THR A 257 -16.24 -12.58 2.40
N HIS A 258 -16.09 -11.28 2.09
CA HIS A 258 -17.14 -10.49 1.42
C HIS A 258 -16.56 -9.28 0.71
N CYS A 259 -16.73 -9.22 -0.60
CA CYS A 259 -16.22 -8.14 -1.45
C CYS A 259 -17.26 -7.71 -2.48
N ASP A 260 -17.65 -6.44 -2.42
CA ASP A 260 -18.67 -5.82 -3.28
C ASP A 260 -18.09 -5.19 -4.56
N THR A 261 -16.85 -5.47 -4.92
CA THR A 261 -16.27 -4.98 -6.19
C THR A 261 -17.20 -5.23 -7.40
N PRO A 262 -17.92 -6.38 -7.50
CA PRO A 262 -18.84 -6.60 -8.61
C PRO A 262 -19.97 -5.58 -8.76
N MET A 263 -20.37 -4.87 -7.72
CA MET A 263 -21.35 -3.77 -7.80
C MET A 263 -20.91 -2.64 -8.73
N PHE A 264 -19.61 -2.51 -9.00
CA PHE A 264 -19.03 -1.48 -9.85
C PHE A 264 -18.81 -1.94 -11.31
N PHE A 265 -19.10 -3.19 -11.64
CA PHE A 265 -19.01 -3.68 -13.04
C PHE A 265 -19.85 -2.88 -14.03
N PRO A 266 -21.10 -2.44 -13.70
CA PRO A 266 -21.88 -1.58 -14.60
C PRO A 266 -21.20 -0.23 -14.88
N GLN A 267 -20.31 0.21 -13.99
CA GLN A 267 -19.56 1.47 -14.12
C GLN A 267 -18.22 1.29 -14.84
N GLY A 268 -17.98 0.12 -15.45
CA GLY A 268 -16.78 -0.17 -16.24
C GLY A 268 -15.53 -0.46 -15.42
N VAL A 269 -15.65 -0.77 -14.12
CA VAL A 269 -14.52 -1.21 -13.30
C VAL A 269 -14.00 -2.54 -13.82
N LYS A 270 -12.66 -2.63 -13.93
CA LYS A 270 -11.93 -3.84 -14.31
C LYS A 270 -11.11 -4.31 -13.12
N PHE A 271 -11.34 -5.52 -12.66
CA PHE A 271 -10.67 -6.08 -11.48
C PHE A 271 -9.15 -6.30 -11.67
N ASP A 272 -8.72 -6.53 -12.89
CA ASP A 272 -7.32 -6.69 -13.30
C ASP A 272 -6.57 -5.35 -13.50
N HIS A 273 -7.23 -4.23 -13.25
CA HIS A 273 -6.66 -2.89 -13.30
C HIS A 273 -6.78 -2.23 -11.94
N ARG A 274 -5.75 -1.45 -11.55
CA ARG A 274 -5.85 -0.65 -10.32
C ARG A 274 -6.86 0.48 -10.49
N ASP A 275 -7.90 0.49 -9.66
CA ASP A 275 -8.97 1.47 -9.71
C ASP A 275 -9.21 2.10 -8.32
N SER A 276 -9.22 3.43 -8.23
CA SER A 276 -9.42 4.16 -6.97
C SER A 276 -10.86 4.10 -6.45
N ARG A 277 -11.83 3.70 -7.29
CA ARG A 277 -13.25 3.60 -6.92
C ARG A 277 -13.58 2.36 -6.08
N ILE A 278 -12.72 1.35 -6.09
CA ILE A 278 -12.91 0.07 -5.39
C ILE A 278 -11.79 -0.16 -4.38
N LEU A 279 -12.06 -0.91 -3.34
CA LEU A 279 -11.08 -1.23 -2.29
C LEU A 279 -10.28 -2.51 -2.59
N VAL A 280 -10.84 -3.42 -3.38
CA VAL A 280 -10.22 -4.70 -3.76
C VAL A 280 -10.15 -4.82 -5.26
N ASP A 281 -8.94 -4.92 -5.78
CA ASP A 281 -8.60 -5.30 -7.15
C ASP A 281 -7.37 -6.23 -7.13
N LEU A 282 -6.99 -6.81 -8.26
CA LEU A 282 -5.88 -7.76 -8.34
C LEU A 282 -4.54 -7.14 -7.90
N HIS A 283 -4.30 -5.87 -8.22
CA HIS A 283 -3.10 -5.15 -7.79
C HIS A 283 -3.08 -4.93 -6.27
N LYS A 284 -4.21 -4.51 -5.68
CA LYS A 284 -4.33 -4.29 -4.22
C LYS A 284 -4.22 -5.60 -3.45
N MET A 285 -4.83 -6.70 -3.96
CA MET A 285 -4.64 -8.04 -3.38
C MET A 285 -3.17 -8.47 -3.41
N THR A 286 -2.45 -8.12 -4.48
CA THR A 286 -1.02 -8.44 -4.62
C THR A 286 -0.17 -7.61 -3.67
N ASP A 287 -0.35 -6.30 -3.67
CA ASP A 287 0.39 -5.36 -2.81
C ASP A 287 0.14 -5.64 -1.31
N GLY A 288 -1.10 -6.01 -0.93
CA GLY A 288 -1.51 -6.33 0.44
C GLY A 288 -1.30 -7.79 0.84
N HIS A 289 -0.69 -8.63 -0.02
CA HIS A 289 -0.49 -10.07 0.22
C HIS A 289 -1.78 -10.82 0.59
N GLN A 290 -2.94 -10.39 0.08
CA GLN A 290 -4.20 -11.09 0.25
C GLN A 290 -4.26 -12.28 -0.71
N ASP A 291 -4.59 -13.48 -0.19
CA ASP A 291 -4.60 -14.71 -0.99
C ASP A 291 -5.93 -14.96 -1.68
N ALA A 292 -7.04 -14.63 -1.02
CA ALA A 292 -8.37 -14.91 -1.52
C ALA A 292 -9.39 -13.82 -1.15
N THR A 293 -10.43 -13.70 -1.97
CA THR A 293 -11.62 -12.88 -1.68
C THR A 293 -12.88 -13.55 -2.20
N THR A 294 -14.00 -13.38 -1.49
CA THR A 294 -15.31 -13.80 -1.97
C THR A 294 -15.97 -12.63 -2.69
N MET A 295 -16.09 -12.72 -4.00
CA MET A 295 -16.82 -11.74 -4.80
C MET A 295 -18.31 -12.03 -4.77
N VAL A 296 -19.10 -11.00 -4.47
CA VAL A 296 -20.51 -11.16 -4.16
C VAL A 296 -21.38 -10.55 -5.24
N ALA A 297 -22.38 -11.32 -5.69
CA ALA A 297 -23.51 -10.78 -6.41
C ALA A 297 -24.47 -10.14 -5.39
N TYR A 298 -24.38 -8.81 -5.22
CA TYR A 298 -25.30 -8.05 -4.39
C TYR A 298 -26.62 -7.80 -5.12
N LEU A 299 -27.72 -8.21 -4.51
CA LEU A 299 -29.07 -8.02 -5.04
C LEU A 299 -29.82 -6.95 -4.25
N PRO A 300 -30.02 -5.76 -4.82
CA PRO A 300 -30.73 -4.69 -4.13
C PRO A 300 -32.18 -5.09 -3.85
N GLN A 301 -32.67 -4.82 -2.63
CA GLN A 301 -34.04 -5.09 -2.25
C GLN A 301 -34.99 -4.07 -2.89
N PRO A 302 -35.94 -4.45 -3.77
CA PRO A 302 -36.96 -3.54 -4.26
C PRO A 302 -37.91 -3.10 -3.15
N LYS A 303 -38.42 -1.88 -3.24
CA LYS A 303 -39.55 -1.45 -2.39
C LYS A 303 -40.84 -2.12 -2.88
N ILE A 304 -41.86 -2.15 -1.99
CA ILE A 304 -43.18 -2.67 -2.36
C ILE A 304 -43.71 -1.94 -3.60
N GLY A 305 -44.04 -2.70 -4.64
CA GLY A 305 -44.53 -2.19 -5.92
C GLY A 305 -43.43 -1.83 -6.96
N GLU A 306 -42.15 -1.95 -6.63
CA GLU A 306 -41.05 -1.77 -7.57
C GLU A 306 -40.56 -3.13 -8.12
N SER A 307 -40.13 -3.15 -9.37
CA SER A 307 -39.49 -4.34 -9.97
C SER A 307 -37.99 -4.39 -9.62
N PHE A 308 -37.43 -5.59 -9.50
CA PHE A 308 -35.99 -5.78 -9.30
C PHE A 308 -35.17 -5.16 -10.44
N SER A 309 -35.60 -5.32 -11.69
CA SER A 309 -34.91 -4.78 -12.87
C SER A 309 -34.79 -3.26 -12.87
N SER A 310 -35.66 -2.55 -12.16
CA SER A 310 -35.56 -1.08 -12.00
C SER A 310 -34.46 -0.64 -11.04
N LYS A 311 -33.87 -1.56 -10.26
CA LYS A 311 -32.85 -1.28 -9.23
C LYS A 311 -31.42 -1.59 -9.70
N VAL A 312 -31.25 -2.24 -10.83
CA VAL A 312 -29.97 -2.66 -11.36
C VAL A 312 -29.67 -2.00 -12.70
N ALA A 313 -28.41 -1.79 -13.01
CA ALA A 313 -27.99 -1.11 -14.23
C ALA A 313 -27.87 -2.05 -15.44
N PHE A 314 -27.93 -3.37 -15.24
CA PHE A 314 -27.94 -4.34 -16.32
C PHE A 314 -29.35 -4.67 -16.73
N ASP A 315 -29.56 -4.90 -18.04
CA ASP A 315 -30.84 -5.37 -18.58
C ASP A 315 -31.01 -6.86 -18.27
N VAL A 316 -31.81 -7.14 -17.23
CA VAL A 316 -32.10 -8.49 -16.73
C VAL A 316 -33.57 -8.63 -16.40
N GLN A 317 -34.09 -9.84 -16.50
CA GLN A 317 -35.51 -10.14 -16.22
C GLN A 317 -35.78 -10.29 -14.71
N GLY A 318 -34.79 -10.80 -13.94
CA GLY A 318 -34.97 -11.06 -12.52
C GLY A 318 -33.67 -11.21 -11.72
N PRO A 319 -33.80 -11.46 -10.41
CA PRO A 319 -32.67 -11.59 -9.49
C PRO A 319 -31.71 -12.75 -9.83
N LEU A 320 -32.24 -13.91 -10.24
CA LEU A 320 -31.44 -15.07 -10.63
C LEU A 320 -30.54 -14.73 -11.83
N GLN A 321 -31.15 -14.18 -12.88
CA GLN A 321 -30.39 -13.81 -14.09
C GLN A 321 -29.33 -12.74 -13.78
N TYR A 322 -29.61 -11.82 -12.87
CA TYR A 322 -28.64 -10.83 -12.45
C TYR A 322 -27.42 -11.47 -11.74
N ALA A 323 -27.68 -12.40 -10.81
CA ALA A 323 -26.60 -13.12 -10.13
C ALA A 323 -25.73 -13.89 -11.12
N ASP A 324 -26.35 -14.59 -12.07
CA ASP A 324 -25.65 -15.31 -13.15
C ASP A 324 -24.78 -14.38 -13.99
N LEU A 325 -25.32 -13.24 -14.40
CA LEU A 325 -24.57 -12.24 -15.18
C LEU A 325 -23.34 -11.73 -14.42
N ILE A 326 -23.45 -11.48 -13.11
CA ILE A 326 -22.31 -11.08 -12.28
C ILE A 326 -21.27 -12.21 -12.24
N PHE A 327 -21.68 -13.46 -12.06
CA PHE A 327 -20.77 -14.60 -12.04
C PHE A 327 -20.11 -14.85 -13.39
N ASP A 328 -20.83 -14.70 -14.49
CA ASP A 328 -20.25 -14.78 -15.84
C ASP A 328 -19.13 -13.75 -16.03
N LYS A 329 -19.33 -12.52 -15.56
CA LYS A 329 -18.30 -11.47 -15.59
C LYS A 329 -17.09 -11.81 -14.72
N ILE A 330 -17.31 -12.36 -13.53
CA ILE A 330 -16.21 -12.81 -12.64
C ILE A 330 -15.43 -13.94 -13.33
N GLU A 331 -16.11 -14.94 -13.88
CA GLU A 331 -15.48 -16.06 -14.59
C GLU A 331 -14.72 -15.60 -15.83
N GLU A 332 -15.25 -14.61 -16.57
CA GLU A 332 -14.56 -13.97 -17.69
C GLU A 332 -13.24 -13.31 -17.23
N ILE A 333 -13.26 -12.52 -16.14
CA ILE A 333 -12.07 -11.89 -15.56
C ILE A 333 -11.04 -12.95 -15.16
N VAL A 334 -11.45 -13.99 -14.46
CA VAL A 334 -10.56 -15.09 -14.06
C VAL A 334 -9.99 -15.81 -15.28
N SER A 335 -10.81 -16.06 -16.31
CA SER A 335 -10.37 -16.73 -17.52
C SER A 335 -9.29 -15.97 -18.30
N LYS A 336 -9.36 -14.65 -18.28
CA LYS A 336 -8.36 -13.76 -18.92
C LYS A 336 -7.07 -13.65 -18.12
N ASN A 337 -7.11 -13.95 -16.81
CA ASN A 337 -6.01 -13.79 -15.87
C ASN A 337 -5.61 -15.12 -15.19
N ARG A 338 -5.65 -16.25 -15.90
CA ARG A 338 -5.44 -17.62 -15.36
C ARG A 338 -4.09 -17.83 -14.66
N ASP A 339 -3.08 -17.07 -15.06
CA ASP A 339 -1.76 -17.15 -14.44
C ASP A 339 -1.75 -16.58 -13.01
N TYR A 340 -2.69 -15.68 -12.71
CA TYR A 340 -2.77 -14.93 -11.44
C TYR A 340 -4.03 -15.23 -10.63
N LEU A 341 -5.13 -15.69 -11.28
CA LEU A 341 -6.46 -15.90 -10.68
C LEU A 341 -6.98 -17.31 -10.90
N SER A 342 -7.77 -17.78 -9.94
CA SER A 342 -8.49 -19.03 -10.00
C SER A 342 -9.82 -18.92 -9.27
N ILE A 343 -10.87 -19.66 -9.71
CA ILE A 343 -12.08 -19.85 -8.91
C ILE A 343 -11.85 -20.98 -7.92
N ALA A 344 -11.98 -20.67 -6.61
CA ALA A 344 -11.91 -21.66 -5.55
C ALA A 344 -13.33 -22.00 -5.05
N ARG A 345 -13.60 -23.29 -4.88
CA ARG A 345 -14.88 -23.82 -4.41
C ARG A 345 -14.76 -24.53 -3.06
N THR A 346 -13.55 -24.91 -2.71
CA THR A 346 -13.23 -25.66 -1.48
C THR A 346 -12.04 -25.06 -0.76
N PRO A 347 -11.85 -25.32 0.54
CA PRO A 347 -10.64 -24.94 1.23
C PRO A 347 -9.36 -25.53 0.60
N ALA A 348 -9.44 -26.72 0.02
CA ALA A 348 -8.31 -27.33 -0.68
C ALA A 348 -7.85 -26.53 -1.90
N ASP A 349 -8.80 -25.92 -2.63
CA ASP A 349 -8.50 -25.05 -3.77
C ASP A 349 -7.72 -23.82 -3.32
N LEU A 350 -8.13 -23.16 -2.23
CA LEU A 350 -7.48 -21.99 -1.69
C LEU A 350 -5.99 -22.26 -1.37
N TYR A 351 -5.70 -23.38 -0.69
CA TYR A 351 -4.31 -23.76 -0.38
C TYR A 351 -3.54 -24.18 -1.64
N SER A 352 -4.19 -24.82 -2.60
CA SER A 352 -3.57 -25.18 -3.87
C SER A 352 -3.18 -23.94 -4.69
N ASP A 353 -4.06 -22.94 -4.75
CA ASP A 353 -3.81 -21.71 -5.48
C ASP A 353 -2.69 -20.90 -4.82
N LYS A 354 -2.71 -20.78 -3.50
CA LYS A 354 -1.63 -20.12 -2.76
C LYS A 354 -0.26 -20.76 -3.05
N ARG A 355 -0.16 -22.09 -3.05
CA ARG A 355 1.09 -22.80 -3.40
C ARG A 355 1.56 -22.55 -4.82
N LYS A 356 0.62 -22.28 -5.75
CA LYS A 356 0.91 -21.93 -7.15
C LYS A 356 1.15 -20.45 -7.39
N GLY A 357 1.09 -19.61 -6.32
CA GLY A 357 1.25 -18.17 -6.41
C GLY A 357 0.06 -17.43 -7.04
N ARG A 358 -1.13 -18.08 -7.10
CA ARG A 358 -2.36 -17.47 -7.61
C ARG A 358 -3.23 -16.94 -6.48
N LYS A 359 -4.05 -15.93 -6.79
CA LYS A 359 -5.12 -15.45 -5.93
C LYS A 359 -6.40 -16.21 -6.22
N SER A 360 -7.17 -16.51 -5.18
CA SER A 360 -8.45 -17.23 -5.34
C SER A 360 -9.63 -16.28 -5.26
N ILE A 361 -10.60 -16.51 -6.15
CA ILE A 361 -11.92 -15.87 -6.09
C ILE A 361 -12.94 -16.94 -5.71
N MET A 362 -13.73 -16.67 -4.67
CA MET A 362 -14.91 -17.45 -4.32
C MET A 362 -16.16 -16.68 -4.73
N LEU A 363 -17.28 -17.36 -4.96
CA LEU A 363 -18.54 -16.75 -5.36
C LEU A 363 -19.50 -16.72 -4.18
N GLY A 364 -20.11 -15.56 -3.92
CA GLY A 364 -21.15 -15.38 -2.90
C GLY A 364 -22.38 -14.66 -3.46
N ILE A 365 -23.51 -14.81 -2.80
CA ILE A 365 -24.72 -14.04 -3.07
C ILE A 365 -25.09 -13.25 -1.84
N GLU A 366 -25.33 -11.96 -1.98
CA GLU A 366 -25.89 -11.13 -0.94
C GLU A 366 -27.33 -10.78 -1.26
N ASN A 367 -28.23 -11.17 -0.33
CA ASN A 367 -29.67 -11.15 -0.43
C ASN A 367 -30.25 -12.33 -1.24
N GLY A 368 -30.96 -13.23 -0.57
CA GLY A 368 -31.51 -14.47 -1.13
C GLY A 368 -32.58 -14.32 -2.21
N LEU A 369 -32.84 -13.10 -2.70
CA LEU A 369 -33.76 -12.84 -3.81
C LEU A 369 -33.44 -13.67 -5.07
N ALA A 370 -32.17 -14.04 -5.27
CA ALA A 370 -31.76 -14.88 -6.39
C ALA A 370 -32.42 -16.27 -6.42
N LEU A 371 -32.99 -16.71 -5.29
CA LEU A 371 -33.69 -17.98 -5.21
C LEU A 371 -35.09 -17.94 -5.83
N GLU A 372 -35.69 -16.77 -6.07
CA GLU A 372 -36.97 -16.56 -6.76
C GLU A 372 -38.08 -17.51 -6.28
N HIS A 373 -38.14 -17.78 -4.95
CA HIS A 373 -39.07 -18.68 -4.29
C HIS A 373 -39.00 -20.16 -4.78
N ASP A 374 -37.87 -20.59 -5.36
CA ASP A 374 -37.65 -21.95 -5.84
C ASP A 374 -36.43 -22.59 -5.12
N LEU A 375 -36.68 -23.68 -4.38
CA LEU A 375 -35.63 -24.43 -3.68
C LEU A 375 -34.60 -25.06 -4.62
N SER A 376 -34.94 -25.35 -5.86
CA SER A 376 -34.00 -25.90 -6.84
C SER A 376 -32.87 -24.93 -7.15
N ASN A 377 -33.08 -23.64 -6.97
CA ASN A 377 -32.06 -22.61 -7.17
C ASN A 377 -30.95 -22.64 -6.11
N VAL A 378 -31.18 -23.20 -4.92
CA VAL A 378 -30.13 -23.47 -3.95
C VAL A 378 -29.10 -24.45 -4.55
N LYS A 379 -29.58 -25.57 -5.09
CA LYS A 379 -28.74 -26.57 -5.74
C LYS A 379 -28.07 -26.01 -7.00
N TYR A 380 -28.80 -25.23 -7.78
CA TYR A 380 -28.25 -24.57 -8.99
C TYR A 380 -27.03 -23.69 -8.62
N PHE A 381 -27.14 -22.81 -7.66
CA PHE A 381 -26.02 -21.95 -7.26
C PHE A 381 -24.89 -22.72 -6.57
N ALA A 382 -25.19 -23.78 -5.80
CA ALA A 382 -24.16 -24.66 -5.25
C ALA A 382 -23.35 -25.34 -6.37
N GLN A 383 -24.00 -25.83 -7.43
CA GLN A 383 -23.35 -26.43 -8.61
C GLN A 383 -22.50 -25.38 -9.38
N ARG A 384 -22.95 -24.13 -9.42
CA ARG A 384 -22.19 -23.02 -10.01
C ARG A 384 -20.95 -22.66 -9.18
N GLY A 385 -20.91 -23.07 -7.92
CA GLY A 385 -19.76 -22.86 -7.03
C GLY A 385 -19.93 -21.73 -6.01
N VAL A 386 -21.16 -21.27 -5.81
CA VAL A 386 -21.49 -20.32 -4.75
C VAL A 386 -21.27 -20.98 -3.38
N VAL A 387 -20.52 -20.31 -2.50
CA VAL A 387 -20.12 -20.83 -1.19
C VAL A 387 -21.03 -20.36 -0.05
N TYR A 388 -21.73 -19.27 -0.21
CA TYR A 388 -22.76 -18.82 0.70
C TYR A 388 -23.83 -17.94 0.03
N ILE A 389 -24.97 -17.82 0.70
CA ILE A 389 -26.04 -16.88 0.38
C ILE A 389 -26.45 -16.19 1.66
N THR A 390 -26.41 -14.85 1.75
CA THR A 390 -27.03 -14.12 2.85
C THR A 390 -28.53 -14.12 2.64
N LEU A 391 -29.31 -14.45 3.69
CA LEU A 391 -30.75 -14.72 3.55
C LEU A 391 -31.53 -13.47 3.14
N CYS A 392 -31.17 -12.30 3.70
CA CYS A 392 -31.74 -11.00 3.35
C CYS A 392 -30.67 -9.90 3.47
N HIS A 393 -30.99 -8.68 3.10
CA HIS A 393 -30.14 -7.51 3.30
C HIS A 393 -30.93 -6.32 3.89
N ASN A 394 -31.30 -5.30 3.09
CA ASN A 394 -31.88 -4.04 3.58
C ASN A 394 -33.41 -4.05 3.73
N GLY A 395 -34.07 -5.18 3.54
CA GLY A 395 -35.52 -5.33 3.68
C GLY A 395 -35.91 -6.80 3.77
N ASP A 396 -37.14 -7.05 4.22
CA ASP A 396 -37.72 -8.39 4.27
C ASP A 396 -37.86 -8.94 2.86
N ASN A 397 -37.63 -10.23 2.71
CA ASN A 397 -37.91 -10.98 1.48
C ASN A 397 -38.75 -12.23 1.82
N ASP A 398 -38.95 -13.15 0.88
CA ASP A 398 -39.71 -14.37 1.11
C ASP A 398 -39.01 -15.41 2.00
N ILE A 399 -37.73 -15.21 2.32
CA ILE A 399 -36.91 -16.10 3.16
C ILE A 399 -36.97 -15.67 4.63
N CYS A 400 -36.73 -14.39 4.92
CA CYS A 400 -36.69 -13.90 6.30
C CYS A 400 -36.85 -12.38 6.42
N ASP A 401 -37.04 -11.93 7.64
CA ASP A 401 -37.00 -10.51 8.00
C ASP A 401 -35.61 -9.97 8.06
N SER A 402 -35.47 -8.72 7.68
CA SER A 402 -34.24 -7.91 7.80
C SER A 402 -34.29 -7.06 9.08
N ALA A 403 -33.14 -6.76 9.65
CA ALA A 403 -33.01 -5.77 10.72
C ALA A 403 -33.52 -4.36 10.33
N ARG A 404 -33.66 -4.09 9.03
CA ARG A 404 -34.22 -2.86 8.44
C ARG A 404 -35.60 -3.08 7.82
N GLY A 405 -36.20 -4.24 8.02
CA GLY A 405 -37.50 -4.64 7.48
C GLY A 405 -38.66 -4.24 8.37
N CYS A 406 -39.86 -4.78 8.05
CA CYS A 406 -41.11 -4.53 8.72
C CYS A 406 -41.52 -5.66 9.67
N ASN A 407 -40.66 -6.67 9.88
CA ASN A 407 -40.96 -7.85 10.69
C ASN A 407 -42.14 -8.68 10.14
N THR A 408 -42.10 -8.95 8.85
CA THR A 408 -43.19 -9.61 8.07
C THR A 408 -43.43 -11.06 8.50
N HIS A 409 -42.36 -11.78 8.88
CA HIS A 409 -42.37 -13.21 9.20
C HIS A 409 -42.15 -13.54 10.68
N ASN A 410 -41.84 -12.54 11.51
CA ASN A 410 -41.38 -12.73 12.87
C ASN A 410 -40.09 -13.61 12.93
N GLY A 411 -39.16 -13.34 12.02
CA GLY A 411 -37.89 -14.05 11.83
C GLY A 411 -37.76 -14.73 10.48
N VAL A 412 -37.67 -16.06 10.47
CA VAL A 412 -37.52 -16.87 9.24
C VAL A 412 -38.90 -17.37 8.78
N SER A 413 -39.22 -17.23 7.50
CA SER A 413 -40.44 -17.74 6.90
C SER A 413 -40.43 -19.29 6.78
N SER A 414 -41.61 -19.87 6.50
CA SER A 414 -41.72 -21.32 6.24
C SER A 414 -40.90 -21.74 4.98
N PHE A 415 -40.81 -20.88 3.98
CA PHE A 415 -39.95 -21.08 2.82
C PHE A 415 -38.48 -20.96 3.23
N GLY A 416 -38.11 -19.95 3.97
CA GLY A 416 -36.74 -19.74 4.46
C GLY A 416 -36.22 -20.91 5.30
N ALA A 417 -37.04 -21.51 6.14
CA ALA A 417 -36.66 -22.73 6.88
C ALA A 417 -36.29 -23.88 5.94
N LYS A 418 -36.97 -24.05 4.80
CA LYS A 418 -36.65 -25.05 3.78
C LYS A 418 -35.38 -24.68 3.02
N VAL A 419 -35.18 -23.39 2.74
CA VAL A 419 -33.92 -22.89 2.12
C VAL A 419 -32.72 -23.23 2.99
N ILE A 420 -32.77 -22.91 4.30
CA ILE A 420 -31.68 -23.22 5.24
C ILE A 420 -31.43 -24.74 5.31
N GLN A 421 -32.49 -25.54 5.31
CA GLN A 421 -32.39 -26.99 5.28
C GLN A 421 -31.67 -27.51 4.02
N GLU A 422 -31.99 -26.94 2.84
CA GLU A 422 -31.37 -27.31 1.57
C GLU A 422 -29.91 -26.85 1.51
N MET A 423 -29.58 -25.67 2.01
CA MET A 423 -28.22 -25.16 2.09
C MET A 423 -27.30 -26.02 3.00
N ASN A 424 -27.85 -26.74 3.97
CA ASN A 424 -27.12 -27.62 4.87
C ASN A 424 -26.88 -29.04 4.32
N ARG A 425 -27.39 -29.35 3.13
CA ARG A 425 -27.19 -30.65 2.46
C ARG A 425 -25.92 -30.64 1.58
#